data_622fd3b87ecb6a833e816972325d470e
#
_entry.id   622fd3b87ecb6a833e816972325d470e
#
_cell.length_a   1.000
_cell.length_b   1.000
_cell.length_c   1.000
_cell.angle_alpha   90.00
_cell.angle_beta   90.00
_cell.angle_gamma   90.00
#
_symmetry.space_group_name_H-M   'P 1'
#
loop_
_entity.id
_entity.type
_entity.pdbx_description
1 polymer ?
#
loop_
_entity_poly.entity_id
_entity_poly.type
_entity_poly.pdbx_seq_one_letter_code
_entity_poly.pdbx_strand_id
1 'polypeptide(L)'
;MKKIITLSALIIAFFISGCEEKNTREWYINHHDELIKKYTECLLDDTWNIQECQNARDALRHERDKPDIDKGLKEAYKKLDAKIEAQQIPDLNNLKN
;
A
#
# COMPACT_ATOMS: atom_id res chain seq x y z
N MET A 1 28.93 20.20 -31.05
CA MET A 1 29.15 18.82 -30.61
C MET A 1 29.15 18.67 -29.08
N LYS A 2 29.85 19.54 -28.36
CA LYS A 2 29.90 19.47 -26.91
C LYS A 2 28.48 19.71 -26.28
N LYS A 3 27.70 20.59 -26.91
CA LYS A 3 26.35 20.87 -26.43
C LYS A 3 25.42 19.67 -26.55
N ILE A 4 25.58 18.86 -27.58
CA ILE A 4 24.75 17.66 -27.78
C ILE A 4 25.07 16.63 -26.72
N ILE A 5 26.30 16.45 -26.35
CA ILE A 5 26.73 15.51 -25.32
C ILE A 5 26.15 15.93 -23.96
N THR A 6 26.17 17.23 -23.66
CA THR A 6 25.64 17.77 -22.42
C THR A 6 24.12 17.53 -22.31
N LEU A 7 23.38 17.73 -23.40
CA LEU A 7 21.98 17.48 -23.47
C LEU A 7 21.66 15.99 -23.25
N SER A 8 22.46 15.11 -23.84
CA SER A 8 22.29 13.68 -23.65
C SER A 8 22.46 13.28 -22.19
N ALA A 9 23.45 13.84 -21.52
CA ALA A 9 23.72 13.57 -20.11
C ALA A 9 22.53 14.02 -19.24
N LEU A 10 21.95 15.17 -19.54
CA LEU A 10 20.77 15.67 -18.82
C LEU A 10 19.55 14.76 -19.01
N ILE A 11 19.36 14.27 -20.22
CA ILE A 11 18.25 13.36 -20.53
C ILE A 11 18.43 12.06 -19.75
N ILE A 12 19.62 11.52 -19.68
CA ILE A 12 19.89 10.30 -18.93
C ILE A 12 19.59 10.49 -17.45
N ALA A 13 19.99 11.61 -16.87
CA ALA A 13 19.73 11.91 -15.47
C ALA A 13 18.23 12.01 -15.21
N PHE A 14 17.47 12.58 -16.13
CA PHE A 14 16.04 12.68 -16.02
C PHE A 14 15.36 11.30 -16.03
N PHE A 15 15.84 10.41 -16.89
CA PHE A 15 15.32 9.03 -16.95
C PHE A 15 15.57 8.27 -15.64
N ILE A 16 16.73 8.42 -15.06
CA ILE A 16 17.06 7.77 -13.78
C ILE A 16 16.11 8.24 -12.69
N SER A 17 15.82 9.54 -12.65
CA SER A 17 14.87 10.10 -11.69
C SER A 17 13.45 9.57 -11.89
N GLY A 18 13.05 9.28 -13.14
CA GLY A 18 11.72 8.81 -13.46
C GLY A 18 11.52 7.31 -13.30
N CYS A 19 12.59 6.56 -13.00
CA CYS A 19 12.54 5.11 -12.93
C CYS A 19 12.42 4.58 -11.50
N GLU A 20 11.79 5.33 -10.61
CA GLU A 20 11.56 4.87 -9.24
C GLU A 20 10.65 3.64 -9.26
N GLU A 21 11.08 2.58 -8.59
CA GLU A 21 10.34 1.34 -8.55
C GLU A 21 9.13 1.47 -7.64
N LYS A 22 7.95 1.18 -8.17
CA LYS A 22 6.69 1.24 -7.44
C LYS A 22 6.52 0.04 -6.53
N ASN A 23 5.71 0.21 -5.50
CA ASN A 23 5.32 -0.85 -4.56
C ASN A 23 6.47 -1.35 -3.69
N THR A 24 7.55 -0.59 -3.61
CA THR A 24 8.58 -0.82 -2.59
C THR A 24 8.17 -0.15 -1.29
N ARG A 25 8.85 -0.51 -0.19
CA ARG A 25 8.62 0.12 1.11
C ARG A 25 8.78 1.63 1.02
N GLU A 26 9.86 2.11 0.42
CA GLU A 26 10.14 3.54 0.27
C GLU A 26 9.11 4.24 -0.61
N TRP A 27 8.66 3.56 -1.66
CA TRP A 27 7.62 4.12 -2.52
C TRP A 27 6.33 4.34 -1.72
N TYR A 28 5.92 3.36 -0.92
CA TYR A 28 4.72 3.48 -0.10
C TYR A 28 4.85 4.56 0.97
N ILE A 29 6.04 4.73 1.55
CA ILE A 29 6.30 5.80 2.53
C ILE A 29 6.00 7.16 1.92
N ASN A 30 6.30 7.33 0.63
CA ASN A 30 6.10 8.59 -0.09
C ASN A 30 4.74 8.69 -0.79
N HIS A 31 3.90 7.66 -0.70
CA HIS A 31 2.60 7.59 -1.38
C HIS A 31 1.56 7.03 -0.42
N HIS A 32 1.15 7.85 0.55
CA HIS A 32 0.27 7.40 1.64
C HIS A 32 -1.07 6.86 1.15
N ASP A 33 -1.68 7.49 0.13
CA ASP A 33 -2.95 7.02 -0.41
C ASP A 33 -2.82 5.60 -0.96
N GLU A 34 -1.75 5.35 -1.71
CA GLU A 34 -1.48 4.01 -2.26
C GLU A 34 -1.11 3.02 -1.17
N LEU A 35 -0.41 3.48 -0.14
CA LEU A 35 -0.07 2.66 1.01
C LEU A 35 -1.33 2.15 1.71
N ILE A 36 -2.25 3.03 2.03
CA ILE A 36 -3.50 2.65 2.72
C ILE A 36 -4.33 1.73 1.83
N LYS A 37 -4.41 2.02 0.54
CA LYS A 37 -5.16 1.20 -0.40
C LYS A 37 -4.60 -0.22 -0.46
N LYS A 38 -3.29 -0.36 -0.62
CA LYS A 38 -2.66 -1.68 -0.69
C LYS A 38 -2.76 -2.41 0.64
N TYR A 39 -2.53 -1.73 1.74
CA TYR A 39 -2.66 -2.34 3.07
C TYR A 39 -4.07 -2.87 3.30
N THR A 40 -5.08 -2.09 2.92
CA THR A 40 -6.47 -2.50 3.04
C THR A 40 -6.77 -3.76 2.22
N GLU A 41 -6.30 -3.79 0.96
CA GLU A 41 -6.46 -4.97 0.12
C GLU A 41 -5.82 -6.21 0.75
N CYS A 42 -4.59 -6.08 1.23
CA CYS A 42 -3.87 -7.19 1.85
C CYS A 42 -4.56 -7.66 3.14
N LEU A 43 -5.10 -6.73 3.90
CA LEU A 43 -5.83 -7.04 5.13
C LEU A 43 -7.10 -7.81 4.84
N LEU A 44 -7.88 -7.37 3.84
CA LEU A 44 -9.13 -8.01 3.47
C LEU A 44 -8.93 -9.37 2.81
N ASP A 45 -7.89 -9.51 2.01
CA ASP A 45 -7.62 -10.74 1.25
C ASP A 45 -6.69 -11.69 1.99
N ASP A 46 -6.11 -11.26 3.11
CA ASP A 46 -5.16 -12.05 3.89
C ASP A 46 -3.99 -12.56 3.03
N THR A 47 -3.41 -11.64 2.25
CA THR A 47 -2.33 -11.97 1.31
C THR A 47 -0.96 -11.49 1.80
N TRP A 48 -0.69 -11.67 3.08
CA TRP A 48 0.56 -11.19 3.70
C TRP A 48 1.81 -11.93 3.22
N ASN A 49 1.64 -13.04 2.54
CA ASN A 49 2.73 -13.77 1.92
C ASN A 49 3.26 -13.11 0.64
N ILE A 50 2.53 -12.14 0.09
CA ILE A 50 2.94 -11.41 -1.10
C ILE A 50 3.91 -10.29 -0.71
N GLN A 51 5.00 -10.15 -1.48
CA GLN A 51 6.06 -9.19 -1.17
C GLN A 51 5.53 -7.74 -1.11
N GLU A 52 4.64 -7.37 -2.02
CA GLU A 52 4.05 -6.03 -2.00
C GLU A 52 3.26 -5.76 -0.73
N CYS A 53 2.58 -6.77 -0.21
CA CYS A 53 1.85 -6.65 1.05
C CYS A 53 2.81 -6.47 2.23
N GLN A 54 3.93 -7.17 2.23
CA GLN A 54 4.95 -7.02 3.26
C GLN A 54 5.57 -5.63 3.20
N ASN A 55 5.84 -5.12 2.00
CA ASN A 55 6.37 -3.79 1.82
C ASN A 55 5.41 -2.72 2.32
N ALA A 56 4.12 -2.87 2.03
CA ALA A 56 3.09 -1.96 2.51
C ALA A 56 2.98 -1.99 4.04
N ARG A 57 3.03 -3.19 4.63
CA ARG A 57 2.99 -3.34 6.08
C ARG A 57 4.17 -2.68 6.75
N ASP A 58 5.36 -2.85 6.20
CA ASP A 58 6.57 -2.24 6.74
C ASP A 58 6.53 -0.73 6.62
N ALA A 59 6.04 -0.21 5.50
CA ALA A 59 5.87 1.22 5.28
C ALA A 59 4.84 1.80 6.26
N LEU A 60 3.75 1.08 6.49
CA LEU A 60 2.72 1.50 7.43
C LEU A 60 3.29 1.63 8.85
N ARG A 61 4.09 0.67 9.27
CA ARG A 61 4.73 0.72 10.59
C ARG A 61 5.63 1.93 10.72
N HIS A 62 6.35 2.27 9.66
CA HIS A 62 7.23 3.43 9.63
C HIS A 62 6.44 4.74 9.74
N GLU A 63 5.28 4.83 9.07
CA GLU A 63 4.47 6.04 8.97
C GLU A 63 3.29 6.07 9.96
N ARG A 64 3.22 5.14 10.89
CA ARG A 64 2.06 4.92 11.74
C ARG A 64 1.68 6.12 12.60
N ASP A 65 2.62 6.97 12.97
CA ASP A 65 2.38 8.16 13.78
C ASP A 65 1.80 9.34 13.00
N LYS A 66 1.70 9.22 11.68
CA LYS A 66 1.11 10.26 10.84
C LYS A 66 -0.42 10.22 10.94
N PRO A 67 -1.08 11.40 11.09
CA PRO A 67 -2.54 11.43 11.26
C PRO A 67 -3.34 10.81 10.11
N ASP A 68 -2.91 11.03 8.87
CA ASP A 68 -3.58 10.47 7.70
C ASP A 68 -3.46 8.95 7.66
N ILE A 69 -2.33 8.40 8.08
CA ILE A 69 -2.12 6.96 8.16
C ILE A 69 -2.98 6.36 9.27
N ASP A 70 -3.02 7.00 10.43
CA ASP A 70 -3.85 6.54 11.54
C ASP A 70 -5.32 6.48 11.15
N LYS A 71 -5.82 7.50 10.48
CA LYS A 71 -7.19 7.55 9.99
C LYS A 71 -7.45 6.45 8.97
N GLY A 72 -6.55 6.29 7.99
CA GLY A 72 -6.67 5.27 6.97
C GLY A 72 -6.66 3.87 7.55
N LEU A 73 -5.83 3.62 8.55
CA LEU A 73 -5.75 2.34 9.23
C LEU A 73 -7.06 2.01 9.94
N LYS A 74 -7.66 2.97 10.62
CA LYS A 74 -8.95 2.78 11.29
C LYS A 74 -10.04 2.43 10.28
N GLU A 75 -10.05 3.10 9.14
CA GLU A 75 -11.01 2.80 8.07
C GLU A 75 -10.79 1.40 7.50
N ALA A 76 -9.54 0.98 7.35
CA ALA A 76 -9.22 -0.36 6.87
C ALA A 76 -9.76 -1.43 7.82
N TYR A 77 -9.60 -1.24 9.12
CA TYR A 77 -10.13 -2.18 10.11
C TYR A 77 -11.65 -2.19 10.15
N LYS A 78 -12.30 -1.06 9.91
CA LYS A 78 -13.77 -1.03 9.78
C LYS A 78 -14.23 -1.89 8.61
N LYS A 79 -13.54 -1.82 7.49
CA LYS A 79 -13.85 -2.65 6.32
C LYS A 79 -13.64 -4.12 6.62
N LEU A 80 -12.59 -4.45 7.35
CA LEU A 80 -12.34 -5.83 7.76
C LEU A 80 -13.46 -6.34 8.67
N ASP A 81 -13.86 -5.55 9.65
CA ASP A 81 -14.94 -5.92 10.56
C ASP A 81 -16.25 -6.15 9.81
N ALA A 82 -16.56 -5.29 8.85
CA ALA A 82 -17.75 -5.45 8.03
C ALA A 82 -17.70 -6.73 7.20
N LYS A 83 -16.53 -7.07 6.67
CA LYS A 83 -16.35 -8.30 5.90
C LYS A 83 -16.54 -9.53 6.80
N ILE A 84 -15.95 -9.51 7.98
CA ILE A 84 -16.06 -10.61 8.94
C ILE A 84 -17.52 -10.82 9.36
N GLU A 85 -18.23 -9.74 9.67
CA GLU A 85 -19.64 -9.81 10.05
C GLU A 85 -20.50 -10.40 8.93
N ALA A 86 -20.24 -9.97 7.68
CA ALA A 86 -20.97 -10.48 6.53
C ALA A 86 -20.73 -11.98 6.33
N GLN A 87 -19.55 -12.48 6.65
CA GLN A 87 -19.23 -13.90 6.54
C GLN A 87 -19.77 -14.72 7.70
N GLN A 88 -19.79 -14.15 8.91
CA GLN A 88 -20.22 -14.87 10.12
C GLN A 88 -21.73 -14.99 10.26
N ILE A 89 -22.48 -13.97 9.86
CA ILE A 89 -23.94 -13.97 10.00
C ILE A 89 -24.60 -15.16 9.31
N PRO A 90 -24.26 -15.51 8.05
CA PRO A 90 -24.82 -16.71 7.43
C PRO A 90 -24.45 -17.99 8.19
N ASP A 91 -23.25 -18.10 8.69
CA ASP A 91 -22.78 -19.28 9.41
C ASP A 91 -23.54 -19.45 10.73
N LEU A 92 -23.76 -18.36 11.44
CA LEU A 92 -24.52 -18.39 12.68
C LEU A 92 -25.96 -18.83 12.45
N ASN A 93 -26.58 -18.39 11.37
CA ASN A 93 -27.91 -18.81 11.02
C ASN A 93 -27.98 -20.31 10.71
N ASN A 94 -26.94 -20.80 10.02
CA ASN A 94 -26.87 -22.24 9.75
C ASN A 94 -26.74 -23.08 11.02
N LEU A 95 -25.98 -22.58 11.97
CA LEU A 95 -25.77 -23.27 13.24
C LEU A 95 -27.04 -23.33 14.07
N LYS A 96 -27.91 -22.34 13.98
CA LYS A 96 -29.20 -22.32 14.68
C LYS A 96 -30.20 -23.30 14.09
N ASN A 97 -30.09 -23.57 12.83
CA ASN A 97 -30.99 -24.48 12.13
C ASN A 97 -30.51 -25.92 12.19
#